data_f54509dea5bc6795eba8dd5cd78ac987
#
_entry.id   f54509dea5bc6795eba8dd5cd78ac987
#
_cell.length_a   1.000
_cell.length_b   1.000
_cell.length_c   1.000
_cell.angle_alpha   90.00
_cell.angle_beta   90.00
_cell.angle_gamma   90.00
#
_symmetry.space_group_name_H-M   'P 1'
#
loop_
_entity.id
_entity.type
_entity.pdbx_description
1 polymer ?
#
loop_
_entity_poly.entity_id
_entity_poly.type
_entity_poly.pdbx_seq_one_letter_code
_entity_poly.pdbx_strand_id
1 'polypeptide(L)'
;MPSIGVSIVEKLKISPNKRHLLTESNKPFFYLGETAWELFHRCDREEADLFLKDRASKGFNVIQSVALAEIDGINTPNSYGHQPLVGHDALKPVEAYWQHVDWIVKRTNELGMYVGFLPTWGDKWCNEPLIFTLDNARKYGEWLGKRYKNAGLIWILGGDRRISKDSQSDVIRAMAEGLRAGDDHGHLMTFHPPGNTSSSKYVHCESWVDFHMQQAGHYRDRASWQLAEFDWDLLPHRPFVNGEPPYEAHPNNFAGGDQGWLDQADVRRELYWSICGGSAGFTYGCHAIWQMWQPPRNPINGPRAPWKDSLSLPGAGQMQHGLKLVMSRPFAEREPASHLIIKSPHSTGPDTIRSCRGADGSWMLIYCPNCQRVKVDLKAIKSEKVKVTYFNPRTGASIDGGVTEGNREESFQPPFDPEGRDWVIILDDSSKNYSNP
;
A
#
# COMPACT_ATOMS: atom_id res chain seq x y z
N MET A 1 -30.12 5.60 11.70
CA MET A 1 -29.25 5.19 10.59
C MET A 1 -29.09 3.68 10.68
N PRO A 2 -29.24 2.90 9.61
CA PRO A 2 -28.91 1.49 9.68
C PRO A 2 -27.40 1.38 9.87
N SER A 3 -26.95 0.80 10.98
CA SER A 3 -25.54 0.44 11.16
C SER A 3 -25.22 -0.72 10.24
N ILE A 4 -24.10 -0.64 9.48
CA ILE A 4 -23.50 -1.81 8.86
C ILE A 4 -23.27 -2.85 9.96
N GLY A 5 -23.66 -4.11 9.71
CA GLY A 5 -23.50 -5.21 10.68
C GLY A 5 -22.05 -5.38 11.13
N VAL A 6 -21.85 -6.19 12.17
CA VAL A 6 -20.51 -6.46 12.73
C VAL A 6 -19.57 -6.94 11.62
N SER A 7 -18.39 -6.34 11.53
CA SER A 7 -17.36 -6.72 10.56
C SER A 7 -16.88 -8.16 10.79
N ILE A 8 -16.61 -8.87 9.70
CA ILE A 8 -16.03 -10.22 9.73
C ILE A 8 -14.51 -10.15 9.99
N VAL A 9 -13.88 -9.00 9.75
CA VAL A 9 -12.44 -8.76 9.98
C VAL A 9 -12.19 -8.10 11.33
N GLU A 10 -11.09 -8.49 11.99
CA GLU A 10 -10.69 -7.93 13.30
C GLU A 10 -10.27 -6.46 13.16
N LYS A 11 -10.38 -5.67 14.22
CA LYS A 11 -9.78 -4.33 14.24
C LYS A 11 -8.26 -4.41 14.14
N LEU A 12 -7.67 -3.37 13.55
CA LEU A 12 -6.23 -3.23 13.44
C LEU A 12 -5.68 -2.31 14.52
N LYS A 13 -4.44 -2.55 14.92
CA LYS A 13 -3.70 -1.72 15.88
C LYS A 13 -2.23 -1.61 15.51
N ILE A 14 -1.54 -0.64 16.11
CA ILE A 14 -0.11 -0.46 15.96
C ILE A 14 0.63 -1.41 16.91
N SER A 15 1.72 -2.03 16.42
CA SER A 15 2.60 -2.89 17.24
C SER A 15 3.27 -2.10 18.38
N PRO A 16 3.65 -2.78 19.50
CA PRO A 16 4.31 -2.11 20.62
C PRO A 16 5.59 -1.34 20.25
N ASN A 17 6.39 -1.89 19.30
CA ASN A 17 7.61 -1.24 18.80
C ASN A 17 7.33 -0.10 17.80
N LYS A 18 6.07 0.20 17.49
CA LYS A 18 5.64 1.26 16.57
C LYS A 18 6.16 1.13 15.13
N ARG A 19 6.45 -0.10 14.69
CA ARG A 19 7.02 -0.38 13.36
C ARG A 19 6.06 -1.10 12.42
N HIS A 20 5.05 -1.79 12.96
CA HIS A 20 4.19 -2.70 12.19
C HIS A 20 2.73 -2.57 12.59
N LEU A 21 1.86 -3.19 11.78
CA LEU A 21 0.44 -3.34 12.06
C LEU A 21 0.16 -4.75 12.61
N LEU A 22 -0.79 -4.83 13.51
CA LEU A 22 -1.29 -6.08 14.09
C LEU A 22 -2.82 -6.08 14.04
N THR A 23 -3.42 -7.28 14.04
CA THR A 23 -4.84 -7.41 14.38
C THR A 23 -5.04 -7.23 15.88
N GLU A 24 -6.29 -7.06 16.31
CA GLU A 24 -6.65 -6.97 17.73
C GLU A 24 -6.16 -8.18 18.53
N SER A 25 -6.20 -9.38 17.94
CA SER A 25 -5.68 -10.63 18.50
C SER A 25 -4.15 -10.79 18.43
N ASN A 26 -3.40 -9.71 18.12
CA ASN A 26 -1.93 -9.66 17.99
C ASN A 26 -1.34 -10.47 16.83
N LYS A 27 -2.12 -10.84 15.83
CA LYS A 27 -1.56 -11.46 14.63
C LYS A 27 -0.87 -10.39 13.77
N PRO A 28 0.31 -10.68 13.19
CA PRO A 28 0.95 -9.78 12.24
C PRO A 28 0.03 -9.45 11.07
N PHE A 29 0.03 -8.17 10.66
CA PHE A 29 -0.72 -7.70 9.52
C PHE A 29 0.19 -6.90 8.60
N PHE A 30 0.52 -7.48 7.44
CA PHE A 30 1.16 -6.73 6.36
C PHE A 30 0.07 -6.18 5.45
N TYR A 31 -0.03 -4.85 5.37
CA TYR A 31 -0.99 -4.18 4.51
C TYR A 31 -0.66 -4.47 3.05
N LEU A 32 -1.36 -5.40 2.40
CA LEU A 32 -1.26 -5.63 0.96
C LEU A 32 -2.48 -5.02 0.28
N GLY A 33 -2.31 -3.77 -0.17
CA GLY A 33 -3.38 -2.96 -0.74
C GLY A 33 -3.50 -3.04 -2.26
N GLU A 34 -4.69 -2.71 -2.75
CA GLU A 34 -4.98 -2.42 -4.16
C GLU A 34 -5.57 -1.03 -4.30
N THR A 35 -5.13 -0.28 -5.30
CA THR A 35 -5.65 1.05 -5.62
C THR A 35 -6.86 0.98 -6.54
N ALA A 36 -8.03 1.38 -6.06
CA ALA A 36 -9.29 1.41 -6.79
C ALA A 36 -10.06 2.70 -6.48
N TRP A 37 -9.47 3.88 -6.78
CA TRP A 37 -10.00 5.17 -6.36
C TRP A 37 -11.46 5.40 -6.77
N GLU A 38 -11.84 4.95 -7.98
CA GLU A 38 -13.16 5.16 -8.56
C GLU A 38 -14.16 4.01 -8.32
N LEU A 39 -13.84 3.03 -7.47
CA LEU A 39 -14.66 1.84 -7.25
C LEU A 39 -16.10 2.19 -6.81
N PHE A 40 -16.26 3.07 -5.82
CA PHE A 40 -17.56 3.48 -5.30
C PHE A 40 -18.39 4.28 -6.32
N HIS A 41 -17.69 5.03 -7.18
CA HIS A 41 -18.30 5.94 -8.11
C HIS A 41 -18.67 5.27 -9.46
N ARG A 42 -17.74 4.47 -10.01
CA ARG A 42 -17.85 3.99 -11.40
C ARG A 42 -18.35 2.57 -11.56
N CYS A 43 -18.21 1.70 -10.56
CA CYS A 43 -18.66 0.32 -10.66
C CYS A 43 -20.10 0.16 -10.16
N ASP A 44 -20.88 -0.68 -10.83
CA ASP A 44 -22.08 -1.27 -10.24
C ASP A 44 -21.71 -2.41 -9.27
N ARG A 45 -22.72 -3.08 -8.67
CA ARG A 45 -22.45 -4.14 -7.68
C ARG A 45 -21.88 -5.40 -8.30
N GLU A 46 -22.26 -5.74 -9.51
CA GLU A 46 -21.71 -6.89 -10.24
C GLU A 46 -20.25 -6.65 -10.61
N GLU A 47 -19.91 -5.47 -11.10
CA GLU A 47 -18.55 -5.06 -11.42
C GLU A 47 -17.67 -5.00 -10.16
N ALA A 48 -18.20 -4.43 -9.09
CA ALA A 48 -17.49 -4.37 -7.80
C ALA A 48 -17.24 -5.78 -7.22
N ASP A 49 -18.23 -6.68 -7.28
CA ASP A 49 -18.06 -8.07 -6.81
C ASP A 49 -17.03 -8.85 -7.63
N LEU A 50 -17.04 -8.69 -8.96
CA LEU A 50 -16.03 -9.27 -9.85
C LEU A 50 -14.62 -8.82 -9.44
N PHE A 51 -14.41 -7.50 -9.30
CA PHE A 51 -13.15 -6.92 -8.90
C PHE A 51 -12.69 -7.41 -7.52
N LEU A 52 -13.56 -7.34 -6.52
CA LEU A 52 -13.25 -7.71 -5.15
C LEU A 52 -12.89 -9.20 -5.01
N LYS A 53 -13.60 -10.09 -5.69
CA LYS A 53 -13.30 -11.53 -5.73
C LYS A 53 -11.95 -11.81 -6.38
N ASP A 54 -11.64 -11.15 -7.48
CA ASP A 54 -10.35 -11.28 -8.15
C ASP A 54 -9.21 -10.89 -7.19
N ARG A 55 -9.32 -9.74 -6.53
CA ARG A 55 -8.29 -9.24 -5.61
C ARG A 55 -8.14 -10.12 -4.36
N ALA A 56 -9.24 -10.57 -3.77
CA ALA A 56 -9.21 -11.51 -2.65
C ALA A 56 -8.49 -12.82 -3.04
N SER A 57 -8.75 -13.36 -4.23
CA SER A 57 -8.10 -14.58 -4.72
C SER A 57 -6.58 -14.44 -4.94
N LYS A 58 -6.09 -13.22 -5.13
CA LYS A 58 -4.68 -12.86 -5.29
C LYS A 58 -4.00 -12.47 -3.97
N GLY A 59 -4.71 -12.58 -2.84
CA GLY A 59 -4.17 -12.36 -1.50
C GLY A 59 -4.14 -10.90 -1.04
N PHE A 60 -4.78 -9.99 -1.75
CA PHE A 60 -4.97 -8.62 -1.27
C PHE A 60 -5.84 -8.62 -0.02
N ASN A 61 -5.51 -7.73 0.92
CA ASN A 61 -6.25 -7.62 2.19
C ASN A 61 -6.74 -6.20 2.49
N VAL A 62 -6.43 -5.22 1.62
CA VAL A 62 -6.98 -3.85 1.69
C VAL A 62 -7.35 -3.37 0.29
N ILE A 63 -8.51 -2.72 0.15
CA ILE A 63 -8.95 -2.04 -1.08
C ILE A 63 -9.05 -0.54 -0.80
N GLN A 64 -8.21 0.27 -1.43
CA GLN A 64 -8.25 1.73 -1.31
C GLN A 64 -9.29 2.32 -2.26
N SER A 65 -10.23 3.09 -1.73
CA SER A 65 -11.30 3.73 -2.51
C SER A 65 -11.72 5.08 -1.94
N VAL A 66 -12.20 5.96 -2.81
CA VAL A 66 -12.57 7.34 -2.47
C VAL A 66 -14.08 7.52 -2.51
N ALA A 67 -14.66 8.03 -1.41
CA ALA A 67 -16.10 8.25 -1.33
C ALA A 67 -16.56 9.45 -2.18
N LEU A 68 -15.87 10.58 -2.12
CA LEU A 68 -16.06 11.71 -3.02
C LEU A 68 -14.93 11.69 -4.04
N ALA A 69 -15.12 10.90 -5.10
CA ALA A 69 -14.09 10.48 -6.03
C ALA A 69 -13.41 11.63 -6.78
N GLU A 70 -12.21 11.35 -7.32
CA GLU A 70 -11.36 12.33 -8.02
C GLU A 70 -12.00 12.77 -9.34
N ILE A 71 -12.42 11.80 -10.15
CA ILE A 71 -12.83 12.06 -11.53
C ILE A 71 -14.30 12.52 -11.54
N ASP A 72 -14.47 13.81 -11.23
CA ASP A 72 -15.77 14.49 -11.20
C ASP A 72 -16.84 13.80 -10.35
N GLY A 73 -16.43 13.10 -9.30
CA GLY A 73 -17.32 12.30 -8.45
C GLY A 73 -18.34 13.09 -7.63
N ILE A 74 -18.31 14.43 -7.70
CA ILE A 74 -19.35 15.30 -7.11
C ILE A 74 -20.49 15.55 -8.11
N ASN A 75 -20.16 15.82 -9.37
CA ASN A 75 -21.16 16.20 -10.38
C ASN A 75 -21.65 15.01 -11.20
N THR A 76 -20.76 14.11 -11.56
CA THR A 76 -21.11 12.90 -12.30
C THR A 76 -21.74 11.87 -11.34
N PRO A 77 -22.97 11.42 -11.61
CA PRO A 77 -23.60 10.39 -10.79
C PRO A 77 -22.85 9.06 -10.83
N ASN A 78 -23.00 8.24 -9.78
CA ASN A 78 -22.49 6.87 -9.78
C ASN A 78 -23.25 6.00 -10.82
N SER A 79 -22.86 4.74 -10.95
CA SER A 79 -23.48 3.77 -11.90
C SER A 79 -24.98 3.55 -11.70
N TYR A 80 -25.57 4.03 -10.59
CA TYR A 80 -27.01 3.99 -10.29
C TYR A 80 -27.70 5.35 -10.47
N GLY A 81 -27.02 6.35 -11.00
CA GLY A 81 -27.60 7.67 -11.26
C GLY A 81 -27.66 8.60 -10.04
N HIS A 82 -26.93 8.29 -8.97
CA HIS A 82 -26.94 9.08 -7.74
C HIS A 82 -25.66 9.88 -7.55
N GLN A 83 -25.77 11.19 -7.25
CA GLN A 83 -24.67 12.03 -6.78
C GLN A 83 -24.45 11.81 -5.26
N PRO A 84 -23.24 12.01 -4.74
CA PRO A 84 -22.96 11.76 -3.32
C PRO A 84 -23.59 12.78 -2.36
N LEU A 85 -23.79 14.01 -2.83
CA LEU A 85 -24.23 15.16 -2.03
C LEU A 85 -25.32 15.95 -2.76
N VAL A 86 -26.24 16.55 -2.01
CA VAL A 86 -27.23 17.49 -2.56
C VAL A 86 -26.58 18.87 -2.67
N GLY A 87 -26.46 19.40 -3.89
CA GLY A 87 -25.97 20.76 -4.14
C GLY A 87 -24.55 21.01 -3.59
N HIS A 88 -23.69 20.02 -3.64
CA HIS A 88 -22.31 20.05 -3.13
C HIS A 88 -22.19 20.31 -1.62
N ASP A 89 -23.28 20.22 -0.87
CA ASP A 89 -23.27 20.42 0.58
C ASP A 89 -22.84 19.12 1.31
N ALA A 90 -21.63 19.13 1.90
CA ALA A 90 -21.07 18.00 2.63
C ALA A 90 -21.98 17.50 3.78
N LEU A 91 -22.91 18.32 4.26
CA LEU A 91 -23.84 17.97 5.32
C LEU A 91 -25.18 17.40 4.79
N LYS A 92 -25.32 17.25 3.48
CA LYS A 92 -26.51 16.70 2.82
C LYS A 92 -26.18 15.50 1.96
N PRO A 93 -25.75 14.37 2.56
CA PRO A 93 -25.46 13.13 1.83
C PRO A 93 -26.73 12.58 1.17
N VAL A 94 -26.61 12.10 -0.08
CA VAL A 94 -27.68 11.42 -0.82
C VAL A 94 -27.69 9.94 -0.41
N GLU A 95 -28.64 9.52 0.39
CA GLU A 95 -28.67 8.19 1.00
C GLU A 95 -28.54 7.04 -0.02
N ALA A 96 -29.14 7.16 -1.19
CA ALA A 96 -29.07 6.13 -2.23
C ALA A 96 -27.63 5.92 -2.77
N TYR A 97 -26.83 6.99 -2.88
CA TYR A 97 -25.39 6.87 -3.18
C TYR A 97 -24.66 6.10 -2.08
N TRP A 98 -24.88 6.50 -0.84
CA TRP A 98 -24.18 5.92 0.33
C TRP A 98 -24.60 4.47 0.62
N GLN A 99 -25.83 4.07 0.29
CA GLN A 99 -26.23 2.66 0.33
C GLN A 99 -25.46 1.78 -0.66
N HIS A 100 -25.01 2.34 -1.78
CA HIS A 100 -24.12 1.65 -2.69
C HIS A 100 -22.72 1.51 -2.11
N VAL A 101 -22.17 2.58 -1.52
CA VAL A 101 -20.88 2.54 -0.79
C VAL A 101 -20.96 1.52 0.35
N ASP A 102 -22.04 1.50 1.14
CA ASP A 102 -22.26 0.53 2.21
C ASP A 102 -22.18 -0.91 1.72
N TRP A 103 -22.81 -1.17 0.55
CA TRP A 103 -22.80 -2.50 -0.04
C TRP A 103 -21.38 -2.94 -0.41
N ILE A 104 -20.58 -2.06 -1.01
CA ILE A 104 -19.18 -2.37 -1.39
C ILE A 104 -18.32 -2.58 -0.13
N VAL A 105 -18.44 -1.72 0.88
CA VAL A 105 -17.71 -1.86 2.16
C VAL A 105 -18.06 -3.22 2.81
N LYS A 106 -19.35 -3.54 2.92
CA LYS A 106 -19.79 -4.82 3.46
C LYS A 106 -19.23 -5.99 2.66
N ARG A 107 -19.32 -5.92 1.32
CA ARG A 107 -18.84 -6.98 0.45
C ARG A 107 -17.34 -7.20 0.54
N THR A 108 -16.56 -6.13 0.66
CA THR A 108 -15.11 -6.19 0.89
C THR A 108 -14.80 -6.92 2.20
N ASN A 109 -15.52 -6.59 3.28
CA ASN A 109 -15.33 -7.25 4.58
C ASN A 109 -15.77 -8.73 4.56
N GLU A 110 -16.84 -9.09 3.85
CA GLU A 110 -17.26 -10.48 3.66
C GLU A 110 -16.20 -11.34 2.97
N LEU A 111 -15.37 -10.73 2.13
CA LEU A 111 -14.23 -11.38 1.47
C LEU A 111 -12.95 -11.37 2.32
N GLY A 112 -13.02 -10.93 3.57
CA GLY A 112 -11.89 -10.91 4.51
C GLY A 112 -10.92 -9.74 4.30
N MET A 113 -11.32 -8.72 3.55
CA MET A 113 -10.49 -7.54 3.26
C MET A 113 -11.01 -6.31 4.00
N TYR A 114 -10.11 -5.35 4.23
CA TYR A 114 -10.41 -4.03 4.76
C TYR A 114 -10.62 -3.03 3.63
N VAL A 115 -11.36 -1.96 3.91
CA VAL A 115 -11.40 -0.81 3.02
C VAL A 115 -10.45 0.26 3.51
N GLY A 116 -9.47 0.63 2.67
CA GLY A 116 -8.71 1.87 2.81
C GLY A 116 -9.61 3.03 2.34
N PHE A 117 -10.37 3.59 3.28
CA PHE A 117 -11.47 4.50 2.97
C PHE A 117 -10.99 5.95 2.95
N LEU A 118 -11.01 6.58 1.76
CA LEU A 118 -10.80 8.02 1.65
C LEU A 118 -12.15 8.75 1.70
N PRO A 119 -12.41 9.57 2.72
CA PRO A 119 -13.64 10.38 2.82
C PRO A 119 -13.86 11.27 1.61
N THR A 120 -12.79 11.78 1.04
CA THR A 120 -12.77 12.69 -0.11
C THR A 120 -11.41 12.68 -0.79
N TRP A 121 -11.37 13.02 -2.07
CA TRP A 121 -10.13 13.39 -2.74
C TRP A 121 -9.70 14.82 -2.39
N GLY A 122 -8.43 15.14 -2.58
CA GLY A 122 -7.83 16.35 -2.09
C GLY A 122 -8.31 17.65 -2.74
N ASP A 123 -8.75 17.62 -3.98
CA ASP A 123 -9.28 18.79 -4.69
C ASP A 123 -10.46 19.45 -3.97
N LYS A 124 -11.25 18.69 -3.18
CA LYS A 124 -12.43 19.17 -2.48
C LYS A 124 -12.13 20.02 -1.22
N TRP A 125 -10.90 19.92 -0.71
CA TRP A 125 -10.47 20.74 0.45
C TRP A 125 -9.33 21.72 0.12
N CYS A 126 -8.74 21.66 -1.08
CA CYS A 126 -7.63 22.54 -1.43
C CYS A 126 -7.86 23.42 -2.65
N ASN A 127 -8.85 23.13 -3.52
CA ASN A 127 -9.16 23.88 -4.74
C ASN A 127 -10.54 24.56 -4.63
N GLU A 128 -10.63 25.80 -5.08
CA GLU A 128 -11.93 26.49 -5.17
C GLU A 128 -12.78 25.98 -6.36
N PRO A 129 -14.09 25.84 -6.22
CA PRO A 129 -14.84 26.10 -4.98
C PRO A 129 -14.67 24.95 -3.97
N LEU A 130 -14.39 25.32 -2.71
CA LEU A 130 -14.21 24.34 -1.65
C LEU A 130 -15.53 23.62 -1.30
N ILE A 131 -15.48 22.29 -1.20
CA ILE A 131 -16.55 21.49 -0.60
C ILE A 131 -16.39 21.46 0.92
N PHE A 132 -15.13 21.36 1.39
CA PHE A 132 -14.83 21.26 2.81
C PHE A 132 -14.27 22.57 3.36
N THR A 133 -14.87 23.01 4.45
CA THR A 133 -14.45 24.09 5.32
C THR A 133 -14.24 23.56 6.72
N LEU A 134 -13.65 24.35 7.62
CA LEU A 134 -13.48 23.98 9.03
C LEU A 134 -14.81 23.55 9.68
N ASP A 135 -15.92 24.26 9.40
CA ASP A 135 -17.21 24.05 10.03
C ASP A 135 -17.90 22.75 9.60
N ASN A 136 -17.78 22.38 8.33
CA ASN A 136 -18.48 21.19 7.80
C ASN A 136 -17.62 19.92 7.83
N ALA A 137 -16.29 20.01 7.77
CA ALA A 137 -15.39 18.88 7.72
C ALA A 137 -15.52 17.97 8.97
N ARG A 138 -15.59 18.56 10.17
CA ARG A 138 -15.80 17.83 11.41
C ARG A 138 -17.13 17.09 11.44
N LYS A 139 -18.22 17.75 11.05
CA LYS A 139 -19.58 17.16 11.03
C LYS A 139 -19.69 16.03 10.00
N TYR A 140 -19.10 16.21 8.83
CA TYR A 140 -19.01 15.16 7.80
C TYR A 140 -18.20 13.95 8.29
N GLY A 141 -17.04 14.21 8.90
CA GLY A 141 -16.21 13.16 9.51
C GLY A 141 -16.97 12.39 10.60
N GLU A 142 -17.66 13.09 11.50
CA GLU A 142 -18.45 12.46 12.58
C GLU A 142 -19.59 11.60 12.01
N TRP A 143 -20.27 12.08 10.97
CA TRP A 143 -21.30 11.32 10.28
C TRP A 143 -20.76 10.05 9.64
N LEU A 144 -19.60 10.13 8.93
CA LEU A 144 -18.92 8.96 8.36
C LEU A 144 -18.46 7.98 9.44
N GLY A 145 -17.83 8.49 10.48
CA GLY A 145 -17.35 7.67 11.61
C GLY A 145 -18.50 6.86 12.22
N LYS A 146 -19.66 7.48 12.47
CA LYS A 146 -20.86 6.80 12.98
C LYS A 146 -21.39 5.76 12.00
N ARG A 147 -21.40 6.07 10.68
CA ARG A 147 -21.90 5.15 9.66
C ARG A 147 -21.08 3.88 9.56
N TYR A 148 -19.75 4.00 9.64
CA TYR A 148 -18.83 2.88 9.42
C TYR A 148 -18.14 2.36 10.70
N LYS A 149 -18.58 2.76 11.88
CA LYS A 149 -18.01 2.39 13.17
C LYS A 149 -17.74 0.90 13.34
N ASN A 150 -18.60 0.05 12.79
CA ASN A 150 -18.52 -1.42 12.89
C ASN A 150 -17.97 -2.10 11.63
N ALA A 151 -17.53 -1.34 10.64
CA ALA A 151 -16.94 -1.88 9.43
C ALA A 151 -15.45 -2.17 9.60
N GLY A 152 -14.90 -3.07 8.81
CA GLY A 152 -13.45 -3.30 8.70
C GLY A 152 -12.83 -2.31 7.73
N LEU A 153 -12.29 -1.21 8.24
CA LEU A 153 -11.68 -0.18 7.41
C LEU A 153 -10.48 0.51 8.08
N ILE A 154 -9.78 1.31 7.29
CA ILE A 154 -8.69 2.21 7.67
C ILE A 154 -9.03 3.57 7.07
N TRP A 155 -9.05 4.63 7.89
CA TRP A 155 -9.27 5.97 7.39
C TRP A 155 -8.02 6.53 6.71
N ILE A 156 -8.16 7.02 5.49
CA ILE A 156 -7.07 7.64 4.71
C ILE A 156 -7.52 9.06 4.35
N LEU A 157 -6.98 10.06 5.03
CA LEU A 157 -7.25 11.46 4.69
C LEU A 157 -6.33 11.95 3.57
N GLY A 158 -6.53 13.15 3.07
CA GLY A 158 -5.69 13.75 2.02
C GLY A 158 -6.24 13.54 0.62
N GLY A 159 -5.59 12.71 -0.19
CA GLY A 159 -5.95 12.47 -1.60
C GLY A 159 -5.11 13.27 -2.58
N ASP A 160 -3.83 12.91 -2.72
CA ASP A 160 -2.87 13.40 -3.71
C ASP A 160 -2.70 14.95 -3.77
N ARG A 161 -2.92 15.62 -2.65
CA ARG A 161 -2.75 17.09 -2.59
C ARG A 161 -1.86 17.48 -1.43
N ARG A 162 -1.06 18.52 -1.69
CA ARG A 162 -0.16 19.10 -0.71
C ARG A 162 -0.92 19.96 0.28
N ILE A 163 -0.63 19.83 1.56
CA ILE A 163 -0.99 20.84 2.55
C ILE A 163 -0.01 22.01 2.40
N SER A 164 -0.50 23.17 1.95
CA SER A 164 0.31 24.36 1.65
C SER A 164 -0.05 25.56 2.53
N LYS A 165 -1.15 25.47 3.28
CA LYS A 165 -1.68 26.55 4.13
C LYS A 165 -2.20 25.96 5.42
N ASP A 166 -2.13 26.72 6.51
CA ASP A 166 -2.64 26.31 7.83
C ASP A 166 -4.14 26.00 7.78
N SER A 167 -4.93 26.77 7.03
CA SER A 167 -6.36 26.51 6.86
C SER A 167 -6.68 25.14 6.26
N GLN A 168 -5.83 24.61 5.38
CA GLN A 168 -5.96 23.26 4.84
C GLN A 168 -5.65 22.19 5.92
N SER A 169 -4.62 22.45 6.71
CA SER A 169 -4.27 21.62 7.87
C SER A 169 -5.43 21.55 8.86
N ASP A 170 -6.07 22.69 9.15
CA ASP A 170 -7.19 22.78 10.07
C ASP A 170 -8.42 22.02 9.56
N VAL A 171 -8.72 22.06 8.27
CA VAL A 171 -9.81 21.29 7.65
C VAL A 171 -9.55 19.78 7.79
N ILE A 172 -8.32 19.32 7.50
CA ILE A 172 -7.95 17.91 7.64
C ILE A 172 -8.02 17.45 9.10
N ARG A 173 -7.52 18.27 10.04
CA ARG A 173 -7.60 18.00 11.48
C ARG A 173 -9.04 17.91 11.95
N ALA A 174 -9.89 18.85 11.54
CA ALA A 174 -11.32 18.84 11.89
C ALA A 174 -12.02 17.58 11.36
N MET A 175 -11.71 17.14 10.12
CA MET A 175 -12.23 15.89 9.57
C MET A 175 -11.77 14.67 10.38
N ALA A 176 -10.48 14.62 10.75
CA ALA A 176 -9.92 13.54 11.56
C ALA A 176 -10.58 13.47 12.94
N GLU A 177 -10.75 14.62 13.61
CA GLU A 177 -11.44 14.69 14.89
C GLU A 177 -12.90 14.23 14.79
N GLY A 178 -13.58 14.59 13.69
CA GLY A 178 -14.94 14.11 13.42
C GLY A 178 -15.01 12.59 13.26
N LEU A 179 -14.14 12.02 12.44
CA LEU A 179 -14.05 10.56 12.24
C LEU A 179 -13.83 9.84 13.58
N ARG A 180 -12.86 10.29 14.39
CA ARG A 180 -12.56 9.73 15.71
C ARG A 180 -13.75 9.80 16.66
N ALA A 181 -14.44 10.94 16.68
CA ALA A 181 -15.64 11.12 17.51
C ALA A 181 -16.80 10.21 17.06
N GLY A 182 -16.91 9.96 15.75
CA GLY A 182 -17.96 9.12 15.18
C GLY A 182 -17.74 7.62 15.38
N ASP A 183 -16.49 7.16 15.27
CA ASP A 183 -16.13 5.74 15.34
C ASP A 183 -15.57 5.29 16.69
N ASP A 184 -15.60 6.16 17.70
CA ASP A 184 -15.05 5.93 19.05
C ASP A 184 -13.57 5.49 19.00
N HIS A 185 -12.76 6.12 18.14
CA HIS A 185 -11.35 5.79 17.92
C HIS A 185 -11.11 4.32 17.50
N GLY A 186 -12.09 3.74 16.81
CA GLY A 186 -12.10 2.30 16.48
C GLY A 186 -11.22 1.89 15.31
N HIS A 187 -10.77 2.81 14.45
CA HIS A 187 -10.03 2.50 13.24
C HIS A 187 -8.68 3.24 13.17
N LEU A 188 -7.69 2.62 12.53
CA LEU A 188 -6.43 3.29 12.21
C LEU A 188 -6.65 4.42 11.20
N MET A 189 -5.83 5.46 11.29
CA MET A 189 -5.92 6.64 10.44
C MET A 189 -4.55 7.07 9.91
N THR A 190 -4.52 7.44 8.62
CA THR A 190 -3.35 7.94 7.93
C THR A 190 -3.71 9.07 6.96
N PHE A 191 -2.73 9.57 6.22
CA PHE A 191 -2.89 10.65 5.23
C PHE A 191 -2.23 10.25 3.92
N HIS A 192 -2.95 10.35 2.80
CA HIS A 192 -2.43 10.13 1.46
C HIS A 192 -1.76 11.43 0.96
N PRO A 193 -0.43 11.46 0.81
CA PRO A 193 0.32 12.65 0.42
C PRO A 193 0.30 12.86 -1.10
N PRO A 194 0.81 13.99 -1.61
CA PRO A 194 1.09 14.15 -3.04
C PRO A 194 2.27 13.29 -3.49
N GLY A 195 2.40 13.12 -4.79
CA GLY A 195 3.46 12.33 -5.43
C GLY A 195 4.87 12.65 -4.95
N ASN A 196 5.69 11.61 -4.83
CA ASN A 196 7.10 11.66 -4.45
C ASN A 196 7.37 12.19 -3.04
N THR A 197 6.46 11.92 -2.12
CA THR A 197 6.60 12.32 -0.71
C THR A 197 6.05 11.25 0.23
N SER A 198 6.30 11.47 1.53
CA SER A 198 5.62 10.79 2.60
C SER A 198 4.66 11.74 3.32
N SER A 199 3.59 11.19 3.88
CA SER A 199 2.67 11.92 4.76
C SER A 199 3.37 12.48 5.99
N SER A 200 4.47 11.87 6.42
CA SER A 200 5.28 12.34 7.54
C SER A 200 5.74 13.79 7.39
N LYS A 201 5.96 14.23 6.14
CA LYS A 201 6.30 15.62 5.83
C LYS A 201 5.24 16.63 6.26
N TYR A 202 3.98 16.21 6.32
CA TYR A 202 2.83 17.11 6.55
C TYR A 202 2.19 16.90 7.92
N VAL A 203 2.13 15.66 8.38
CA VAL A 203 1.28 15.27 9.50
C VAL A 203 2.00 14.43 10.58
N HIS A 204 3.35 14.40 10.58
CA HIS A 204 4.10 13.57 11.55
C HIS A 204 3.79 13.92 13.00
N CYS A 205 3.62 15.20 13.32
CA CYS A 205 3.34 15.68 14.67
C CYS A 205 1.86 15.64 15.05
N GLU A 206 0.97 15.28 14.13
CA GLU A 206 -0.46 15.22 14.39
C GLU A 206 -0.81 14.01 15.27
N SER A 207 -1.63 14.23 16.29
CA SER A 207 -2.02 13.18 17.24
C SER A 207 -2.99 12.15 16.66
N TRP A 208 -3.70 12.51 15.58
CA TRP A 208 -4.67 11.65 14.94
C TRP A 208 -4.04 10.62 13.98
N VAL A 209 -2.76 10.79 13.58
CA VAL A 209 -2.06 9.88 12.66
C VAL A 209 -1.52 8.67 13.40
N ASP A 210 -1.91 7.49 12.97
CA ASP A 210 -1.41 6.23 13.52
C ASP A 210 -0.18 5.71 12.77
N PHE A 211 -0.17 5.86 11.45
CA PHE A 211 0.94 5.43 10.59
C PHE A 211 1.09 6.37 9.38
N HIS A 212 2.26 6.35 8.75
CA HIS A 212 2.53 7.15 7.55
C HIS A 212 2.18 6.40 6.27
N MET A 213 1.83 7.17 5.24
CA MET A 213 1.64 6.67 3.89
C MET A 213 2.60 7.40 2.95
N GLN A 214 3.22 6.66 2.06
CA GLN A 214 4.11 7.17 1.03
C GLN A 214 3.42 7.12 -0.33
N GLN A 215 3.72 8.08 -1.19
CA GLN A 215 3.41 8.05 -2.61
C GLN A 215 4.72 8.16 -3.40
N ALA A 216 5.19 7.03 -3.95
CA ALA A 216 6.46 6.99 -4.66
C ALA A 216 6.40 7.64 -6.06
N GLY A 217 5.21 7.77 -6.64
CA GLY A 217 4.96 8.30 -7.97
C GLY A 217 5.27 7.29 -9.09
N HIS A 218 4.96 7.67 -10.35
CA HIS A 218 4.92 6.73 -11.48
C HIS A 218 6.18 6.83 -12.36
N TYR A 219 7.34 6.49 -11.77
CA TYR A 219 8.67 6.62 -12.40
C TYR A 219 9.48 5.35 -12.21
N ARG A 220 10.05 4.79 -13.29
CA ARG A 220 10.91 3.59 -13.24
C ARG A 220 12.23 3.83 -12.51
N ASP A 221 12.84 4.99 -12.70
CA ASP A 221 14.22 5.24 -12.28
C ASP A 221 14.32 5.97 -10.95
N ARG A 222 13.23 6.05 -10.20
CA ARG A 222 13.22 6.75 -8.93
C ARG A 222 13.71 5.85 -7.79
N ALA A 223 14.49 6.43 -6.90
CA ALA A 223 14.96 5.79 -5.68
C ALA A 223 13.90 5.88 -4.56
N SER A 224 12.73 5.26 -4.77
CA SER A 224 11.59 5.31 -3.81
C SER A 224 11.92 4.74 -2.44
N TRP A 225 12.89 3.82 -2.37
CA TRP A 225 13.43 3.28 -1.12
C TRP A 225 13.98 4.35 -0.15
N GLN A 226 14.36 5.54 -0.66
CA GLN A 226 14.80 6.66 0.19
C GLN A 226 13.66 7.21 1.05
N LEU A 227 12.40 7.14 0.59
CA LEU A 227 11.26 7.50 1.41
C LEU A 227 11.10 6.54 2.61
N ALA A 228 11.35 5.25 2.38
CA ALA A 228 11.31 4.26 3.46
C ALA A 228 12.42 4.50 4.49
N GLU A 229 13.66 4.79 4.06
CA GLU A 229 14.76 5.13 4.96
C GLU A 229 14.42 6.38 5.79
N PHE A 230 13.88 7.41 5.15
CA PHE A 230 13.50 8.64 5.84
C PHE A 230 12.45 8.37 6.93
N ASP A 231 11.35 7.68 6.61
CA ASP A 231 10.29 7.41 7.59
C ASP A 231 10.72 6.43 8.69
N TRP A 232 11.62 5.49 8.36
CA TRP A 232 12.18 4.56 9.35
C TRP A 232 12.96 5.27 10.45
N ASP A 233 13.73 6.30 10.10
CA ASP A 233 14.59 7.02 11.03
C ASP A 233 13.86 8.13 11.81
N LEU A 234 12.64 8.50 11.43
CA LEU A 234 11.89 9.54 12.11
C LEU A 234 11.50 9.19 13.55
N LEU A 235 11.57 10.19 14.43
CA LEU A 235 11.14 10.11 15.83
C LEU A 235 9.98 11.07 16.10
N PRO A 236 8.95 10.67 16.87
CA PRO A 236 8.70 9.32 17.39
C PRO A 236 8.40 8.32 16.26
N HIS A 237 8.84 7.06 16.43
CA HIS A 237 8.60 6.05 15.41
C HIS A 237 7.10 5.83 15.14
N ARG A 238 6.77 5.69 13.86
CA ARG A 238 5.46 5.26 13.38
C ARG A 238 5.64 4.23 12.26
N PRO A 239 4.74 3.25 12.11
CA PRO A 239 4.73 2.41 10.92
C PRO A 239 4.54 3.28 9.67
N PHE A 240 4.93 2.78 8.52
CA PHE A 240 4.63 3.40 7.24
C PHE A 240 4.27 2.34 6.19
N VAL A 241 3.50 2.76 5.19
CA VAL A 241 3.03 1.94 4.07
C VAL A 241 3.33 2.68 2.77
N ASN A 242 3.87 1.99 1.76
CA ASN A 242 3.90 2.56 0.41
C ASN A 242 2.50 2.44 -0.19
N GLY A 243 1.72 3.51 -0.07
CA GLY A 243 0.29 3.54 -0.38
C GLY A 243 -0.04 3.88 -1.82
N GLU A 244 0.92 4.44 -2.56
CA GLU A 244 0.81 4.67 -4.00
C GLU A 244 2.18 4.58 -4.68
N PRO A 245 2.62 3.36 -5.01
CA PRO A 245 3.80 3.12 -5.82
C PRO A 245 3.51 3.33 -7.32
N PRO A 246 4.50 3.14 -8.20
CA PRO A 246 4.27 3.04 -9.63
C PRO A 246 3.19 2.02 -9.97
N TYR A 247 2.26 2.38 -10.87
CA TYR A 247 1.19 1.46 -11.29
C TYR A 247 1.59 0.63 -12.50
N GLU A 248 1.23 -0.66 -12.50
CA GLU A 248 1.38 -1.53 -13.68
C GLU A 248 0.56 -0.96 -14.86
N ALA A 249 1.13 -1.02 -16.06
CA ALA A 249 0.58 -0.46 -17.29
C ALA A 249 0.34 1.08 -17.27
N HIS A 250 0.97 1.81 -16.36
CA HIS A 250 1.00 3.27 -16.39
C HIS A 250 2.12 3.76 -17.34
N PRO A 251 1.89 4.84 -18.11
CA PRO A 251 2.97 5.42 -18.90
C PRO A 251 4.08 5.91 -17.97
N ASN A 252 5.31 5.44 -18.19
CA ASN A 252 6.45 5.87 -17.38
C ASN A 252 6.62 7.38 -17.47
N ASN A 253 6.77 8.04 -16.32
CA ASN A 253 6.92 9.48 -16.20
C ASN A 253 5.78 10.29 -16.85
N PHE A 254 4.57 9.74 -16.95
CA PHE A 254 3.43 10.35 -17.65
C PHE A 254 3.69 10.71 -19.13
N ALA A 255 4.81 10.24 -19.71
CA ALA A 255 5.28 10.65 -21.03
C ALA A 255 4.72 9.81 -22.17
N GLY A 256 3.92 8.79 -21.88
CA GLY A 256 3.36 7.91 -22.91
C GLY A 256 4.39 7.02 -23.59
N GLY A 257 4.16 6.68 -24.86
CA GLY A 257 4.94 5.66 -25.59
C GLY A 257 6.44 5.87 -25.68
N ASP A 258 6.93 7.09 -25.64
CA ASP A 258 8.35 7.42 -25.84
C ASP A 258 9.26 6.94 -24.69
N GLN A 259 8.73 6.85 -23.46
CA GLN A 259 9.45 6.34 -22.28
C GLN A 259 8.99 4.96 -21.84
N GLY A 260 8.12 4.32 -22.62
CA GLY A 260 7.57 3.01 -22.34
C GLY A 260 6.53 3.02 -21.20
N TRP A 261 6.19 1.82 -20.77
CA TRP A 261 5.16 1.56 -19.78
C TRP A 261 5.77 0.83 -18.60
N LEU A 262 5.29 1.15 -17.41
CA LEU A 262 5.64 0.39 -16.21
C LEU A 262 5.01 -1.00 -16.28
N ASP A 263 5.73 -2.00 -15.83
CA ASP A 263 5.33 -3.39 -15.92
C ASP A 263 5.41 -4.13 -14.56
N GLN A 264 5.17 -5.44 -14.59
CA GLN A 264 5.23 -6.28 -13.41
C GLN A 264 6.60 -6.27 -12.71
N ALA A 265 7.70 -6.03 -13.40
CA ALA A 265 9.01 -5.95 -12.78
C ALA A 265 9.16 -4.65 -11.96
N ASP A 266 8.60 -3.54 -12.46
CA ASP A 266 8.60 -2.27 -11.77
C ASP A 266 7.81 -2.35 -10.46
N VAL A 267 6.58 -2.90 -10.48
CA VAL A 267 5.74 -3.01 -9.28
C VAL A 267 6.29 -4.02 -8.27
N ARG A 268 6.92 -5.14 -8.74
CA ARG A 268 7.60 -6.08 -7.85
C ARG A 268 8.79 -5.41 -7.16
N ARG A 269 9.62 -4.70 -7.88
CA ARG A 269 10.77 -3.98 -7.32
C ARG A 269 10.35 -3.06 -6.18
N GLU A 270 9.29 -2.30 -6.38
CA GLU A 270 8.75 -1.40 -5.36
C GLU A 270 8.25 -2.14 -4.11
N LEU A 271 7.57 -3.29 -4.30
CA LEU A 271 7.16 -4.14 -3.18
C LEU A 271 8.37 -4.60 -2.36
N TYR A 272 9.40 -5.16 -3.02
CA TYR A 272 10.55 -5.69 -2.29
C TYR A 272 11.44 -4.60 -1.70
N TRP A 273 11.54 -3.44 -2.33
CA TRP A 273 12.19 -2.27 -1.73
C TRP A 273 11.43 -1.80 -0.49
N SER A 274 10.11 -1.77 -0.52
CA SER A 274 9.28 -1.44 0.64
C SER A 274 9.46 -2.46 1.77
N ILE A 275 9.44 -3.76 1.46
CA ILE A 275 9.73 -4.82 2.43
C ILE A 275 11.12 -4.64 3.06
N CYS A 276 12.15 -4.45 2.25
CA CYS A 276 13.52 -4.27 2.71
C CYS A 276 13.72 -2.95 3.47
N GLY A 277 12.91 -1.94 3.20
CA GLY A 277 12.91 -0.65 3.90
C GLY A 277 12.18 -0.67 5.26
N GLY A 278 11.60 -1.81 5.66
CA GLY A 278 10.88 -1.94 6.93
C GLY A 278 9.42 -1.52 6.89
N SER A 279 8.84 -1.27 5.70
CA SER A 279 7.44 -0.87 5.54
C SER A 279 6.47 -1.87 6.16
N ALA A 280 5.42 -1.39 6.83
CA ALA A 280 4.32 -2.21 7.34
C ALA A 280 3.36 -2.68 6.24
N GLY A 281 3.55 -2.24 5.00
CA GLY A 281 2.73 -2.63 3.87
C GLY A 281 3.10 -1.97 2.56
N PHE A 282 2.39 -2.42 1.54
CA PHE A 282 2.56 -2.00 0.15
C PHE A 282 1.21 -2.02 -0.55
N THR A 283 0.98 -1.10 -1.46
CA THR A 283 -0.23 -1.08 -2.29
C THR A 283 0.15 -1.30 -3.75
N TYR A 284 -0.44 -2.28 -4.39
CA TYR A 284 -0.36 -2.44 -5.83
C TYR A 284 -1.34 -1.49 -6.52
N GLY A 285 -1.00 -1.01 -7.70
CA GLY A 285 -1.89 -0.26 -8.56
C GLY A 285 -1.77 -0.70 -10.02
N CYS A 286 -2.86 -0.54 -10.75
CA CYS A 286 -2.92 -0.73 -12.20
C CYS A 286 -3.59 0.47 -12.85
N HIS A 287 -3.01 0.96 -13.94
CA HIS A 287 -3.42 2.21 -14.56
C HIS A 287 -4.89 2.25 -15.01
N ALA A 288 -5.42 1.17 -15.54
CA ALA A 288 -6.83 1.11 -15.93
C ALA A 288 -7.77 0.89 -14.73
N ILE A 289 -7.27 0.22 -13.65
CA ILE A 289 -8.09 -0.19 -12.50
C ILE A 289 -8.31 0.97 -11.54
N TRP A 290 -7.30 1.79 -11.25
CA TRP A 290 -7.50 2.89 -10.30
C TRP A 290 -8.64 3.82 -10.72
N GLN A 291 -8.82 4.02 -12.04
CA GLN A 291 -9.86 4.85 -12.64
C GLN A 291 -11.10 4.04 -13.11
N MET A 292 -11.12 2.72 -12.92
CA MET A 292 -12.16 1.81 -13.43
C MET A 292 -12.53 2.11 -14.88
N TRP A 293 -11.48 2.29 -15.73
CA TRP A 293 -11.68 2.71 -17.10
C TRP A 293 -12.18 1.58 -18.00
N GLN A 294 -13.23 1.85 -18.71
CA GLN A 294 -13.73 1.06 -19.87
C GLN A 294 -14.52 1.99 -20.78
N PRO A 295 -14.58 1.72 -22.09
CA PRO A 295 -15.46 2.49 -22.99
C PRO A 295 -16.93 2.45 -22.50
N PRO A 296 -17.70 3.54 -22.65
CA PRO A 296 -17.37 4.83 -23.26
C PRO A 296 -16.75 5.88 -22.31
N ARG A 297 -16.32 5.52 -21.10
CA ARG A 297 -15.73 6.45 -20.13
C ARG A 297 -14.46 7.11 -20.72
N ASN A 298 -14.29 8.40 -20.47
CA ASN A 298 -13.06 9.10 -20.88
C ASN A 298 -11.85 8.58 -20.10
N PRO A 299 -10.76 8.18 -20.77
CA PRO A 299 -9.56 7.72 -20.11
C PRO A 299 -8.72 8.88 -19.56
N ILE A 300 -8.05 8.65 -18.44
CA ILE A 300 -6.99 9.51 -17.92
C ILE A 300 -5.64 8.91 -18.34
N ASN A 301 -4.78 9.71 -18.97
CA ASN A 301 -3.42 9.29 -19.41
C ASN A 301 -3.37 8.00 -20.25
N GLY A 302 -4.43 7.71 -21.04
CA GLY A 302 -4.45 6.66 -22.05
C GLY A 302 -4.18 5.23 -21.56
N PRO A 303 -5.03 4.62 -20.71
CA PRO A 303 -4.89 3.22 -20.32
C PRO A 303 -4.94 2.30 -21.55
N ARG A 304 -4.10 1.25 -21.55
CA ARG A 304 -3.89 0.36 -22.72
C ARG A 304 -5.00 -0.64 -22.95
N ALA A 305 -5.76 -0.98 -21.92
CA ALA A 305 -6.86 -1.95 -21.97
C ALA A 305 -7.93 -1.57 -20.94
N PRO A 306 -9.19 -1.99 -21.11
CA PRO A 306 -10.21 -1.85 -20.10
C PRO A 306 -9.81 -2.48 -18.76
N TRP A 307 -10.38 -1.96 -17.67
CA TRP A 307 -10.03 -2.44 -16.33
C TRP A 307 -10.30 -3.94 -16.12
N LYS A 308 -11.36 -4.49 -16.75
CA LYS A 308 -11.70 -5.92 -16.65
C LYS A 308 -10.61 -6.80 -17.28
N ASP A 309 -10.08 -6.39 -18.42
CA ASP A 309 -8.99 -7.12 -19.10
C ASP A 309 -7.68 -6.97 -18.30
N SER A 310 -7.49 -5.83 -17.66
CA SER A 310 -6.32 -5.53 -16.82
C SER A 310 -6.29 -6.30 -15.49
N LEU A 311 -7.38 -6.95 -15.09
CA LEU A 311 -7.38 -7.83 -13.91
C LEU A 311 -6.35 -8.97 -14.03
N SER A 312 -6.09 -9.44 -15.23
CA SER A 312 -5.16 -10.55 -15.53
C SER A 312 -3.69 -10.15 -15.61
N LEU A 313 -3.35 -8.87 -15.44
CA LEU A 313 -1.96 -8.42 -15.46
C LEU A 313 -1.13 -9.14 -14.38
N PRO A 314 0.11 -9.58 -14.73
CA PRO A 314 0.86 -10.50 -13.89
C PRO A 314 1.32 -9.91 -12.55
N GLY A 315 1.57 -8.60 -12.49
CA GLY A 315 2.03 -7.94 -11.28
C GLY A 315 1.09 -8.17 -10.09
N ALA A 316 -0.23 -8.05 -10.31
CA ALA A 316 -1.22 -8.29 -9.27
C ALA A 316 -1.11 -9.69 -8.63
N GLY A 317 -0.97 -10.73 -9.47
CA GLY A 317 -0.81 -12.11 -9.00
C GLY A 317 0.50 -12.36 -8.27
N GLN A 318 1.55 -11.59 -8.57
CA GLN A 318 2.88 -11.73 -7.99
C GLN A 318 3.02 -11.08 -6.61
N MET A 319 2.14 -10.14 -6.25
CA MET A 319 2.19 -9.48 -4.94
C MET A 319 2.05 -10.45 -3.76
N GLN A 320 1.25 -11.52 -3.92
CA GLN A 320 1.09 -12.56 -2.90
C GLN A 320 2.41 -13.25 -2.52
N HIS A 321 3.37 -13.31 -3.44
CA HIS A 321 4.67 -13.96 -3.17
C HIS A 321 5.50 -13.13 -2.18
N GLY A 322 5.46 -11.78 -2.29
CA GLY A 322 6.07 -10.90 -1.31
C GLY A 322 5.40 -10.98 0.05
N LEU A 323 4.06 -11.05 0.09
CA LEU A 323 3.31 -11.25 1.33
C LEU A 323 3.71 -12.58 2.01
N LYS A 324 3.72 -13.70 1.27
CA LYS A 324 4.13 -15.01 1.81
C LYS A 324 5.56 -14.96 2.33
N LEU A 325 6.47 -14.35 1.59
CA LEU A 325 7.87 -14.22 2.00
C LEU A 325 8.00 -13.45 3.31
N VAL A 326 7.44 -12.25 3.40
CA VAL A 326 7.59 -11.40 4.59
C VAL A 326 6.91 -12.01 5.82
N MET A 327 5.84 -12.77 5.64
CA MET A 327 5.13 -13.49 6.71
C MET A 327 5.78 -14.82 7.10
N SER A 328 6.72 -15.34 6.33
CA SER A 328 7.39 -16.62 6.60
C SER A 328 8.49 -16.54 7.68
N ARG A 329 8.81 -15.33 8.13
CA ARG A 329 9.81 -15.05 9.19
C ARG A 329 9.15 -14.21 10.29
N PRO A 330 9.75 -14.09 11.51
CA PRO A 330 9.23 -13.21 12.56
C PRO A 330 9.05 -11.77 12.08
N PHE A 331 7.81 -11.41 11.74
CA PHE A 331 7.47 -10.16 11.05
C PHE A 331 7.74 -8.91 11.89
N ALA A 332 7.42 -8.97 13.20
CA ALA A 332 7.50 -7.82 14.09
C ALA A 332 8.94 -7.41 14.44
N GLU A 333 9.93 -8.24 14.09
CA GLU A 333 11.35 -8.02 14.36
C GLU A 333 12.12 -7.56 13.13
N ARG A 334 11.43 -7.33 12.01
CA ARG A 334 12.07 -6.93 10.76
C ARG A 334 12.59 -5.49 10.81
N GLU A 335 13.85 -5.32 10.44
CA GLU A 335 14.51 -4.02 10.31
C GLU A 335 15.29 -3.88 8.99
N PRO A 336 15.46 -2.68 8.45
CA PRO A 336 16.33 -2.43 7.29
C PRO A 336 17.79 -2.81 7.58
N ALA A 337 18.44 -3.44 6.59
CA ALA A 337 19.78 -3.97 6.77
C ALA A 337 20.71 -3.75 5.55
N SER A 338 20.41 -2.82 4.68
CA SER A 338 21.17 -2.59 3.44
C SER A 338 22.62 -2.13 3.70
N HIS A 339 22.91 -1.61 4.88
CA HIS A 339 24.28 -1.30 5.33
C HIS A 339 25.18 -2.54 5.49
N LEU A 340 24.61 -3.74 5.53
CA LEU A 340 25.34 -5.02 5.62
C LEU A 340 25.76 -5.56 4.26
N ILE A 341 25.35 -4.93 3.18
CA ILE A 341 25.80 -5.24 1.82
C ILE A 341 27.15 -4.55 1.61
N ILE A 342 28.23 -5.35 1.57
CA ILE A 342 29.59 -4.84 1.47
C ILE A 342 29.89 -4.33 0.06
N LYS A 343 29.44 -5.08 -0.96
CA LYS A 343 29.65 -4.74 -2.35
C LYS A 343 28.46 -5.18 -3.21
N SER A 344 27.95 -4.21 -3.93
CA SER A 344 26.97 -4.40 -5.01
C SER A 344 27.48 -3.66 -6.24
N PRO A 345 27.34 -4.21 -7.46
CA PRO A 345 27.74 -3.53 -8.69
C PRO A 345 27.02 -2.21 -8.90
N HIS A 346 25.78 -2.07 -8.40
CA HIS A 346 24.95 -0.89 -8.53
C HIS A 346 24.42 -0.43 -7.16
N SER A 347 24.64 0.83 -6.85
CA SER A 347 24.18 1.51 -5.64
C SER A 347 23.08 2.54 -5.90
N THR A 348 22.70 2.74 -7.16
CA THR A 348 21.73 3.75 -7.58
C THR A 348 20.84 3.23 -8.72
N GLY A 349 19.68 3.86 -8.89
CA GLY A 349 18.75 3.50 -9.98
C GLY A 349 17.95 2.21 -9.72
N PRO A 350 17.29 1.68 -10.76
CA PRO A 350 16.37 0.54 -10.65
C PRO A 350 17.03 -0.78 -10.25
N ASP A 351 18.36 -0.88 -10.37
CA ASP A 351 19.13 -2.08 -10.04
C ASP A 351 19.65 -2.09 -8.59
N THR A 352 19.22 -1.14 -7.76
CA THR A 352 19.69 -1.02 -6.38
C THR A 352 19.27 -2.22 -5.54
N ILE A 353 20.25 -2.95 -5.01
CA ILE A 353 20.03 -4.07 -4.09
C ILE A 353 19.65 -3.53 -2.72
N ARG A 354 18.62 -4.10 -2.10
CA ARG A 354 18.15 -3.73 -0.77
C ARG A 354 18.01 -4.97 0.11
N SER A 355 18.15 -4.78 1.42
CA SER A 355 17.98 -5.88 2.36
C SER A 355 17.33 -5.47 3.67
N CYS A 356 16.72 -6.46 4.33
CA CYS A 356 16.23 -6.40 5.69
C CYS A 356 16.61 -7.67 6.44
N ARG A 357 16.53 -7.64 7.80
CA ARG A 357 16.83 -8.78 8.66
C ARG A 357 15.90 -8.85 9.86
N GLY A 358 15.93 -9.96 10.58
CA GLY A 358 15.43 -10.04 11.93
C GLY A 358 16.38 -9.32 12.90
N ALA A 359 15.83 -8.51 13.80
CA ALA A 359 16.61 -7.79 14.82
C ALA A 359 17.39 -8.74 15.77
N ASP A 360 16.89 -9.97 15.94
CA ASP A 360 17.57 -11.04 16.68
C ASP A 360 18.78 -11.64 15.94
N GLY A 361 18.93 -11.33 14.64
CA GLY A 361 19.98 -11.85 13.78
C GLY A 361 19.74 -13.28 13.28
N SER A 362 18.50 -13.77 13.31
CA SER A 362 18.20 -15.15 12.90
C SER A 362 17.93 -15.32 11.40
N TRP A 363 17.71 -14.25 10.66
CA TRP A 363 17.46 -14.28 9.21
C TRP A 363 17.78 -12.94 8.53
N MET A 364 17.98 -13.00 7.21
CA MET A 364 18.14 -11.83 6.35
C MET A 364 17.53 -12.10 4.96
N LEU A 365 16.88 -11.09 4.40
CA LEU A 365 16.37 -11.08 3.02
C LEU A 365 17.13 -10.04 2.21
N ILE A 366 17.59 -10.41 1.01
CA ILE A 366 18.30 -9.52 0.10
C ILE A 366 17.61 -9.55 -1.25
N TYR A 367 16.97 -8.47 -1.62
CA TYR A 367 16.36 -8.33 -2.93
C TYR A 367 17.37 -7.82 -3.95
N CYS A 368 17.57 -8.63 -5.00
CA CYS A 368 18.42 -8.34 -6.14
C CYS A 368 17.52 -8.09 -7.36
N PRO A 369 17.35 -6.85 -7.84
CA PRO A 369 16.51 -6.52 -9.00
C PRO A 369 16.92 -7.21 -10.31
N ASN A 370 18.14 -7.66 -10.37
CA ASN A 370 18.70 -8.45 -11.46
C ASN A 370 19.59 -9.57 -10.93
N CYS A 371 20.12 -10.45 -11.77
CA CYS A 371 20.96 -11.59 -11.37
C CYS A 371 22.38 -11.20 -10.94
N GLN A 372 22.57 -10.09 -10.25
CA GLN A 372 23.91 -9.63 -9.85
C GLN A 372 24.44 -10.35 -8.61
N ARG A 373 25.76 -10.50 -8.59
CA ARG A 373 26.47 -10.98 -7.42
C ARG A 373 26.44 -9.94 -6.31
N VAL A 374 26.15 -10.35 -5.09
CA VAL A 374 26.17 -9.51 -3.91
C VAL A 374 27.13 -10.09 -2.87
N LYS A 375 27.92 -9.24 -2.21
CA LYS A 375 28.78 -9.61 -1.10
C LYS A 375 28.20 -9.05 0.20
N VAL A 376 28.07 -9.92 1.19
CA VAL A 376 27.36 -9.65 2.45
C VAL A 376 28.26 -10.00 3.64
N ASP A 377 28.15 -9.24 4.72
CA ASP A 377 28.74 -9.58 6.02
C ASP A 377 27.80 -10.51 6.80
N LEU A 378 28.11 -11.81 6.81
CA LEU A 378 27.34 -12.82 7.53
C LEU A 378 27.46 -12.74 9.04
N LYS A 379 28.33 -11.89 9.61
CA LYS A 379 28.34 -11.60 11.06
C LYS A 379 27.02 -11.02 11.55
N ALA A 380 26.22 -10.47 10.63
CA ALA A 380 24.86 -10.01 10.90
C ALA A 380 23.91 -11.14 11.30
N ILE A 381 24.21 -12.39 10.89
CA ILE A 381 23.43 -13.58 11.26
C ILE A 381 24.16 -14.27 12.40
N LYS A 382 23.49 -14.35 13.57
CA LYS A 382 24.06 -14.92 14.78
C LYS A 382 24.01 -16.46 14.76
N SER A 383 24.69 -17.05 13.78
CA SER A 383 24.74 -18.50 13.60
C SER A 383 26.10 -18.94 13.05
N GLU A 384 26.56 -20.13 13.46
CA GLU A 384 27.74 -20.77 12.88
C GLU A 384 27.49 -21.27 11.47
N LYS A 385 26.26 -21.66 11.17
CA LYS A 385 25.84 -22.17 9.86
C LYS A 385 24.61 -21.44 9.34
N VAL A 386 24.72 -20.95 8.13
CA VAL A 386 23.69 -20.15 7.45
C VAL A 386 23.12 -20.96 6.29
N LYS A 387 21.83 -21.25 6.34
CA LYS A 387 21.10 -21.84 5.21
C LYS A 387 20.85 -20.77 4.17
N VAL A 388 21.12 -21.06 2.91
CA VAL A 388 20.90 -20.18 1.77
C VAL A 388 19.71 -20.68 0.96
N THR A 389 18.77 -19.81 0.64
CA THR A 389 17.66 -20.12 -0.26
C THR A 389 17.53 -19.00 -1.29
N TYR A 390 17.34 -19.34 -2.56
CA TYR A 390 17.03 -18.40 -3.61
C TYR A 390 15.54 -18.44 -3.89
N PHE A 391 14.86 -17.35 -3.62
CA PHE A 391 13.42 -17.23 -3.82
C PHE A 391 13.12 -16.46 -5.12
N ASN A 392 12.27 -17.05 -5.96
CA ASN A 392 11.82 -16.43 -7.20
C ASN A 392 10.57 -15.59 -6.96
N PRO A 393 10.66 -14.24 -6.98
CA PRO A 393 9.55 -13.36 -6.65
C PRO A 393 8.42 -13.35 -7.71
N ARG A 394 8.67 -13.93 -8.89
CA ARG A 394 7.70 -14.04 -9.99
C ARG A 394 6.76 -15.22 -9.83
N THR A 395 7.26 -16.31 -9.23
CA THR A 395 6.53 -17.59 -9.15
C THR A 395 6.30 -18.08 -7.72
N GLY A 396 7.00 -17.48 -6.74
CA GLY A 396 7.01 -17.96 -5.36
C GLY A 396 7.83 -19.25 -5.15
N ALA A 397 8.53 -19.75 -6.15
CA ALA A 397 9.36 -20.94 -6.04
C ALA A 397 10.67 -20.67 -5.29
N SER A 398 11.12 -21.64 -4.49
CA SER A 398 12.39 -21.59 -3.77
C SER A 398 13.37 -22.63 -4.31
N ILE A 399 14.64 -22.25 -4.42
CA ILE A 399 15.75 -23.11 -4.81
C ILE A 399 16.71 -23.19 -3.63
N ASP A 400 17.10 -24.42 -3.25
CA ASP A 400 18.09 -24.64 -2.19
C ASP A 400 19.48 -24.19 -2.66
N GLY A 401 20.07 -23.26 -1.93
CA GLY A 401 21.43 -22.74 -2.14
C GLY A 401 22.47 -23.41 -1.24
N GLY A 402 22.04 -24.41 -0.44
CA GLY A 402 22.91 -25.13 0.50
C GLY A 402 23.13 -24.40 1.82
N VAL A 403 24.21 -24.76 2.51
CA VAL A 403 24.58 -24.20 3.82
C VAL A 403 26.03 -23.67 3.72
N THR A 404 26.26 -22.50 4.27
CA THR A 404 27.60 -21.88 4.37
C THR A 404 27.95 -21.61 5.82
N GLU A 405 29.26 -21.39 6.07
CA GLU A 405 29.74 -20.98 7.41
C GLU A 405 29.34 -19.52 7.68
N GLY A 406 28.89 -19.25 8.89
CA GLY A 406 28.62 -17.87 9.37
C GLY A 406 29.92 -17.11 9.73
N ASN A 407 29.75 -15.94 10.35
CA ASN A 407 30.86 -15.11 10.87
C ASN A 407 31.93 -14.69 9.84
N ARG A 408 31.61 -14.64 8.56
CA ARG A 408 32.52 -14.23 7.48
C ARG A 408 31.82 -13.36 6.45
N GLU A 409 32.60 -12.75 5.59
CA GLU A 409 32.06 -12.15 4.37
C GLU A 409 31.87 -13.23 3.31
N GLU A 410 30.71 -13.25 2.65
CA GLU A 410 30.39 -14.24 1.64
C GLU A 410 29.77 -13.55 0.42
N SER A 411 30.00 -14.16 -0.75
CA SER A 411 29.43 -13.69 -2.02
C SER A 411 28.38 -14.66 -2.53
N PHE A 412 27.21 -14.14 -2.82
CA PHE A 412 26.09 -14.89 -3.36
C PHE A 412 25.81 -14.49 -4.80
N GLN A 413 25.55 -15.48 -5.63
CA GLN A 413 25.14 -15.29 -7.02
C GLN A 413 23.76 -15.91 -7.19
N PRO A 414 22.70 -15.11 -7.44
CA PRO A 414 21.40 -15.67 -7.78
C PRO A 414 21.49 -16.61 -8.99
N PRO A 415 20.57 -17.58 -9.12
CA PRO A 415 20.52 -18.45 -10.30
C PRO A 415 20.49 -17.64 -11.59
N PHE A 416 21.18 -18.13 -12.59
CA PHE A 416 21.24 -17.46 -13.89
C PHE A 416 19.83 -17.38 -14.49
N ASP A 417 19.45 -16.19 -14.90
CA ASP A 417 18.23 -15.90 -15.64
C ASP A 417 18.63 -15.14 -16.92
N PRO A 418 18.36 -15.69 -18.13
CA PRO A 418 18.80 -15.06 -19.38
C PRO A 418 18.19 -13.69 -19.62
N GLU A 419 17.08 -13.37 -18.97
CA GLU A 419 16.43 -12.06 -19.03
C GLU A 419 16.90 -11.13 -17.90
N GLY A 420 17.87 -11.54 -17.09
CA GLY A 420 18.42 -10.75 -16.00
C GLY A 420 17.42 -10.39 -14.91
N ARG A 421 16.40 -11.26 -14.68
CA ARG A 421 15.29 -10.96 -13.78
C ARG A 421 15.65 -11.08 -12.31
N ASP A 422 14.81 -10.50 -11.49
CA ASP A 422 14.97 -10.35 -10.05
C ASP A 422 14.89 -11.66 -9.23
N TRP A 423 15.60 -11.65 -8.08
CA TRP A 423 15.63 -12.71 -7.08
C TRP A 423 15.67 -12.16 -5.67
N VAL A 424 15.22 -12.96 -4.69
CA VAL A 424 15.50 -12.73 -3.27
C VAL A 424 16.43 -13.82 -2.75
N ILE A 425 17.53 -13.40 -2.12
CA ILE A 425 18.41 -14.31 -1.37
C ILE A 425 17.91 -14.31 0.07
N ILE A 426 17.58 -15.47 0.59
CA ILE A 426 17.17 -15.70 1.97
C ILE A 426 18.35 -16.36 2.68
N LEU A 427 18.79 -15.76 3.77
CA LEU A 427 19.85 -16.25 4.64
C LEU A 427 19.26 -16.50 6.02
N ASP A 428 19.25 -17.73 6.47
CA ASP A 428 18.65 -18.15 7.73
C ASP A 428 19.69 -18.81 8.65
N ASP A 429 19.60 -18.55 9.95
CA ASP A 429 20.19 -19.43 10.96
C ASP A 429 19.68 -20.84 10.75
N SER A 430 20.57 -21.76 10.40
CA SER A 430 20.19 -23.14 10.04
C SER A 430 19.52 -23.90 11.20
N SER A 431 19.70 -23.47 12.44
CA SER A 431 19.07 -24.07 13.62
C SER A 431 17.57 -23.72 13.78
N LYS A 432 17.12 -22.64 13.15
CA LYS A 432 15.73 -22.15 13.29
C LYS A 432 14.70 -22.94 12.44
N ASN A 433 15.16 -23.66 11.42
CA ASN A 433 14.31 -24.48 10.56
C ASN A 433 13.09 -23.73 10.00
N TYR A 434 13.27 -22.47 9.60
CA TYR A 434 12.20 -21.70 8.96
C TYR A 434 11.69 -22.42 7.70
N SER A 435 10.37 -22.43 7.51
CA SER A 435 9.76 -22.98 6.30
C SER A 435 10.09 -22.12 5.08
N ASN A 436 10.15 -22.75 3.91
CA ASN A 436 10.18 -22.00 2.66
C ASN A 436 8.87 -21.18 2.51
N PRO A 437 8.95 -19.98 1.93
CA PRO A 437 7.80 -19.12 1.70
C PRO A 437 6.74 -19.72 0.82
#